data_b10de4f9b86b2350ffd52f316264b0d7
#
_entry.id   b10de4f9b86b2350ffd52f316264b0d7
#
_cell.length_a   1.000
_cell.length_b   1.000
_cell.length_c   1.000
_cell.angle_alpha   90.00
_cell.angle_beta   90.00
_cell.angle_gamma   90.00
#
_symmetry.space_group_name_H-M   'P 1'
#
loop_
_entity.id
_entity.type
_entity.pdbx_description
1 polymer ?
#
loop_
_entity_poly.entity_id
_entity_poly.type
_entity_poly.pdbx_seq_one_letter_code
_entity_poly.pdbx_strand_id
1 'polypeptide(L)'
;NYFALDPANILFFEQQMIPCVNEKGKMMLETPFRLAVSPGGHGGSVQALVEKGILADAASRGVEILSYFQVDNWAVQAADPLFIGHHALQQSDMSSKCHRRNSPREAVGVHCLCDQVYRVIEYSELDIYPQLLQVDASGDAVFSAGNSGIHLLNVSFVQDIYDHFEDFPWHKAFKKIPCIREDGTLFSPDAPNGYKFETFIFDALRFARNPLALEIQRLGEYTPIKDYDGVNSVVAARQSMTDYWSGWMKGAGIAIPEQSGSNAAW
;
A
#
# COMPACT_ATOMS: atom_id res chain seq x y z
N ASN A 1 19.62 14.39 -9.67
CA ASN A 1 19.06 13.95 -10.93
C ASN A 1 17.66 13.36 -10.72
N TYR A 2 16.64 14.04 -11.19
CA TYR A 2 15.23 13.64 -11.07
C TYR A 2 14.75 12.86 -12.32
N PHE A 3 15.60 12.03 -12.91
CA PHE A 3 15.25 11.18 -14.07
C PHE A 3 14.65 11.99 -15.24
N ALA A 4 15.22 13.15 -15.53
CA ALA A 4 14.77 14.11 -16.55
C ALA A 4 13.39 14.77 -16.28
N LEU A 5 12.82 14.59 -15.11
CA LEU A 5 11.65 15.35 -14.68
C LEU A 5 12.05 16.76 -14.26
N ASP A 6 11.17 17.73 -14.49
CA ASP A 6 11.34 19.09 -13.98
C ASP A 6 11.18 19.06 -12.44
N PRO A 7 12.19 19.49 -11.67
CA PRO A 7 12.09 19.55 -10.21
C PRO A 7 10.90 20.37 -9.69
N ALA A 8 10.42 21.35 -10.44
CA ALA A 8 9.25 22.15 -10.09
C ALA A 8 7.94 21.33 -10.05
N ASN A 9 7.94 20.16 -10.70
CA ASN A 9 6.81 19.24 -10.70
C ASN A 9 6.94 18.12 -9.64
N ILE A 10 7.95 18.18 -8.75
CA ILE A 10 8.18 17.18 -7.71
C ILE A 10 8.00 17.85 -6.36
N LEU A 11 6.97 17.41 -5.64
CA LEU A 11 6.64 17.91 -4.31
C LEU A 11 6.88 16.81 -3.27
N PHE A 12 7.51 17.18 -2.16
CA PHE A 12 7.75 16.30 -1.02
C PHE A 12 6.87 16.73 0.15
N PHE A 13 6.24 15.79 0.79
CA PHE A 13 5.47 16.03 2.01
C PHE A 13 5.56 14.83 2.94
N GLU A 14 5.29 15.08 4.22
CA GLU A 14 5.35 14.07 5.26
C GLU A 14 3.95 13.83 5.84
N GLN A 15 3.64 12.58 6.11
CA GLN A 15 2.45 12.20 6.86
C GLN A 15 2.62 12.54 8.34
N GLN A 16 1.51 12.60 9.06
CA GLN A 16 1.50 12.86 10.50
C GLN A 16 2.11 11.68 11.29
N MET A 17 2.80 12.03 12.37
CA MET A 17 3.26 11.09 13.38
C MET A 17 2.24 11.02 14.51
N ILE A 18 1.81 9.81 14.85
CA ILE A 18 0.75 9.55 15.83
C ILE A 18 1.35 9.05 17.15
N PRO A 19 0.94 9.60 18.32
CA PRO A 19 1.40 9.11 19.63
C PRO A 19 1.05 7.63 19.84
N CYS A 20 2.03 6.87 20.34
CA CYS A 20 1.82 5.52 20.81
C CYS A 20 1.21 5.51 22.21
N VAL A 21 0.36 4.52 22.51
CA VAL A 21 -0.23 4.36 23.83
C VAL A 21 0.08 2.98 24.43
N ASN A 22 0.15 2.89 25.74
CA ASN A 22 0.28 1.60 26.42
C ASN A 22 -1.09 0.87 26.48
N GLU A 23 -1.12 -0.33 27.07
CA GLU A 23 -2.34 -1.15 27.23
C GLU A 23 -3.47 -0.44 28.00
N LYS A 24 -3.14 0.55 28.81
CA LYS A 24 -4.10 1.36 29.59
C LYS A 24 -4.56 2.63 28.85
N GLY A 25 -4.14 2.81 27.59
CA GLY A 25 -4.44 3.98 26.78
C GLY A 25 -3.66 5.25 27.16
N LYS A 26 -2.63 5.16 28.01
CA LYS A 26 -1.77 6.30 28.33
C LYS A 26 -0.70 6.48 27.26
N MET A 27 -0.47 7.73 26.85
CA MET A 27 0.62 8.08 25.92
C MET A 27 1.97 7.63 26.48
N MET A 28 2.79 7.05 25.61
CA MET A 28 4.13 6.59 25.92
C MET A 28 5.14 7.71 25.63
N LEU A 29 6.21 7.75 26.42
CA LEU A 29 7.29 8.73 26.24
C LEU A 29 8.54 8.02 25.71
N GLU A 30 9.15 8.58 24.67
CA GLU A 30 10.48 8.17 24.18
C GLU A 30 11.61 8.77 25.03
N THR A 31 11.42 10.02 25.45
CA THR A 31 12.28 10.75 26.37
C THR A 31 11.41 11.47 27.42
N PRO A 32 11.96 12.03 28.52
CA PRO A 32 11.16 12.75 29.51
C PRO A 32 10.28 13.88 28.95
N PHE A 33 10.64 14.39 27.76
CA PHE A 33 9.96 15.56 27.14
C PHE A 33 9.49 15.28 25.71
N ARG A 34 9.49 14.02 25.28
CA ARG A 34 9.14 13.63 23.92
C ARG A 34 8.25 12.40 23.93
N LEU A 35 7.12 12.48 23.21
CA LEU A 35 6.23 11.34 23.01
C LEU A 35 6.89 10.28 22.15
N ALA A 36 6.64 9.02 22.45
CA ALA A 36 6.87 7.93 21.53
C ALA A 36 5.80 8.00 20.43
N VAL A 37 6.23 8.19 19.19
CA VAL A 37 5.35 8.35 18.03
C VAL A 37 5.67 7.32 16.97
N SER A 38 4.70 7.05 16.10
CA SER A 38 4.88 6.22 14.90
C SER A 38 4.18 6.86 13.71
N PRO A 39 4.60 6.56 12.47
CA PRO A 39 3.84 6.99 11.29
C PRO A 39 2.38 6.55 11.39
N GLY A 40 1.46 7.44 11.03
CA GLY A 40 0.01 7.22 11.11
C GLY A 40 -0.57 6.33 10.00
N GLY A 41 0.30 5.64 9.24
CA GLY A 41 -0.11 4.80 8.11
C GLY A 41 -0.31 5.60 6.81
N HIS A 42 -0.35 4.90 5.69
CA HIS A 42 -0.41 5.57 4.39
C HIS A 42 -1.78 6.20 4.05
N GLY A 43 -2.83 5.95 4.85
CA GLY A 43 -4.09 6.71 4.78
C GLY A 43 -3.92 8.17 5.19
N GLY A 44 -2.94 8.47 6.06
CA GLY A 44 -2.56 9.84 6.41
C GLY A 44 -2.08 10.68 5.23
N SER A 45 -1.79 10.08 4.07
CA SER A 45 -1.48 10.81 2.84
C SER A 45 -2.64 11.68 2.37
N VAL A 46 -3.89 11.28 2.61
CA VAL A 46 -5.09 12.09 2.30
C VAL A 46 -5.04 13.42 3.05
N GLN A 47 -4.84 13.37 4.37
CA GLN A 47 -4.73 14.58 5.19
C GLN A 47 -3.54 15.44 4.76
N ALA A 48 -2.38 14.82 4.57
CA ALA A 48 -1.17 15.54 4.18
C ALA A 48 -1.30 16.24 2.82
N LEU A 49 -1.93 15.61 1.82
CA LEU A 49 -2.20 16.21 0.51
C LEU A 49 -3.03 17.49 0.62
N VAL A 50 -4.06 17.50 1.47
CA VAL A 50 -4.94 18.66 1.65
C VAL A 50 -4.26 19.71 2.52
N GLU A 51 -3.79 19.35 3.71
CA GLU A 51 -3.22 20.28 4.68
C GLU A 51 -1.94 20.99 4.19
N LYS A 52 -1.19 20.34 3.31
CA LYS A 52 0.01 20.95 2.68
C LYS A 52 -0.30 21.70 1.40
N GLY A 53 -1.58 21.82 1.01
CA GLY A 53 -2.02 22.53 -0.18
C GLY A 53 -1.71 21.83 -1.51
N ILE A 54 -1.20 20.61 -1.48
CA ILE A 54 -0.79 19.86 -2.70
C ILE A 54 -2.02 19.48 -3.52
N LEU A 55 -3.12 19.09 -2.86
CA LEU A 55 -4.37 18.77 -3.56
C LEU A 55 -4.94 20.00 -4.27
N ALA A 56 -4.88 21.18 -3.64
CA ALA A 56 -5.32 22.44 -4.24
C ALA A 56 -4.44 22.85 -5.43
N ASP A 57 -3.10 22.68 -5.33
CA ASP A 57 -2.18 22.90 -6.45
C ASP A 57 -2.52 21.97 -7.62
N ALA A 58 -2.69 20.67 -7.37
CA ALA A 58 -3.07 19.70 -8.38
C ALA A 58 -4.38 20.09 -9.09
N ALA A 59 -5.43 20.43 -8.32
CA ALA A 59 -6.71 20.89 -8.86
C ALA A 59 -6.57 22.17 -9.71
N SER A 60 -5.76 23.14 -9.27
CA SER A 60 -5.52 24.39 -10.01
C SER A 60 -4.82 24.16 -11.35
N ARG A 61 -4.06 23.07 -11.47
CA ARG A 61 -3.38 22.64 -12.68
C ARG A 61 -4.23 21.73 -13.56
N GLY A 62 -5.50 21.50 -13.21
CA GLY A 62 -6.42 20.66 -13.96
C GLY A 62 -6.20 19.15 -13.78
N VAL A 63 -5.52 18.74 -12.70
CA VAL A 63 -5.39 17.31 -12.36
C VAL A 63 -6.72 16.82 -11.79
N GLU A 64 -7.28 15.80 -12.40
CA GLU A 64 -8.56 15.19 -12.00
C GLU A 64 -8.38 13.87 -11.26
N ILE A 65 -7.33 13.10 -11.60
CA ILE A 65 -7.08 11.75 -11.09
C ILE A 65 -5.66 11.67 -10.53
N LEU A 66 -5.53 11.12 -9.34
CA LEU A 66 -4.26 10.78 -8.71
C LEU A 66 -3.96 9.29 -8.91
N SER A 67 -2.73 8.96 -9.30
CA SER A 67 -2.22 7.59 -9.31
C SER A 67 -1.35 7.36 -8.08
N TYR A 68 -1.84 6.52 -7.18
CA TYR A 68 -1.16 6.17 -5.93
C TYR A 68 -0.52 4.79 -6.02
N PHE A 69 0.71 4.65 -5.53
CA PHE A 69 1.41 3.37 -5.46
C PHE A 69 2.49 3.36 -4.37
N GLN A 70 2.92 2.17 -3.99
CA GLN A 70 3.98 1.96 -3.01
C GLN A 70 5.35 2.00 -3.69
N VAL A 71 6.33 2.63 -3.04
CA VAL A 71 7.70 2.79 -3.57
C VAL A 71 8.47 1.47 -3.64
N ASP A 72 8.06 0.48 -2.86
CA ASP A 72 8.70 -0.85 -2.81
C ASP A 72 8.39 -1.74 -4.03
N ASN A 73 7.40 -1.37 -4.85
CA ASN A 73 7.03 -2.13 -6.03
C ASN A 73 7.64 -1.51 -7.30
N TRP A 74 8.76 -2.07 -7.77
CA TRP A 74 9.46 -1.59 -8.97
C TRP A 74 8.63 -1.74 -10.26
N ALA A 75 7.67 -2.67 -10.28
CA ALA A 75 6.92 -3.04 -11.49
C ALA A 75 5.70 -2.16 -11.75
N VAL A 76 5.48 -1.12 -10.92
CA VAL A 76 4.32 -0.25 -11.08
C VAL A 76 4.31 0.46 -12.42
N GLN A 77 3.21 0.33 -13.15
CA GLN A 77 2.89 1.18 -14.28
C GLN A 77 2.16 2.43 -13.76
N ALA A 78 2.93 3.47 -13.44
CA ALA A 78 2.37 4.74 -13.01
C ALA A 78 1.56 5.37 -14.16
N ALA A 79 0.38 5.90 -13.87
CA ALA A 79 -0.53 6.50 -14.85
C ALA A 79 -0.86 5.56 -16.05
N ASP A 80 -1.11 4.29 -15.77
CA ASP A 80 -1.49 3.28 -16.76
C ASP A 80 -2.77 3.69 -17.51
N PRO A 81 -2.71 3.89 -18.86
CA PRO A 81 -3.86 4.38 -19.63
C PRO A 81 -5.05 3.41 -19.61
N LEU A 82 -4.79 2.09 -19.56
CA LEU A 82 -5.85 1.09 -19.48
C LEU A 82 -6.61 1.20 -18.15
N PHE A 83 -5.88 1.31 -17.05
CA PHE A 83 -6.48 1.45 -15.73
C PHE A 83 -7.24 2.76 -15.58
N ILE A 84 -6.67 3.88 -16.06
CA ILE A 84 -7.34 5.19 -16.08
C ILE A 84 -8.61 5.13 -16.95
N GLY A 85 -8.54 4.47 -18.11
CA GLY A 85 -9.70 4.29 -18.99
C GLY A 85 -10.85 3.53 -18.32
N HIS A 86 -10.55 2.43 -17.63
CA HIS A 86 -11.57 1.69 -16.87
C HIS A 86 -12.13 2.51 -15.71
N HIS A 87 -11.29 3.23 -14.97
CA HIS A 87 -11.71 4.13 -13.90
C HIS A 87 -12.72 5.19 -14.40
N ALA A 88 -12.38 5.84 -15.51
CA ALA A 88 -13.21 6.87 -16.12
C ALA A 88 -14.55 6.30 -16.66
N LEU A 89 -14.51 5.15 -17.36
CA LEU A 89 -15.71 4.51 -17.91
C LEU A 89 -16.70 4.07 -16.83
N GLN A 90 -16.18 3.60 -15.69
CA GLN A 90 -17.00 3.22 -14.53
C GLN A 90 -17.46 4.43 -13.71
N GLN A 91 -16.97 5.61 -14.00
CA GLN A 91 -17.19 6.80 -13.17
C GLN A 91 -16.86 6.50 -11.69
N SER A 92 -15.75 5.81 -11.48
CA SER A 92 -15.31 5.38 -10.15
C SER A 92 -14.69 6.54 -9.39
N ASP A 93 -15.01 6.68 -8.10
CA ASP A 93 -14.32 7.65 -7.24
C ASP A 93 -12.93 7.14 -6.85
N MET A 94 -12.81 5.80 -6.65
CA MET A 94 -11.56 5.12 -6.37
C MET A 94 -11.53 3.75 -7.02
N SER A 95 -10.43 3.43 -7.67
CA SER A 95 -10.16 2.14 -8.30
C SER A 95 -8.88 1.53 -7.75
N SER A 96 -8.79 0.20 -7.76
CA SER A 96 -7.62 -0.54 -7.29
C SER A 96 -7.17 -1.57 -8.32
N LYS A 97 -5.87 -1.78 -8.45
CA LYS A 97 -5.34 -2.98 -9.07
C LYS A 97 -5.28 -4.10 -8.03
N CYS A 98 -5.66 -5.30 -8.42
CA CYS A 98 -5.55 -6.49 -7.59
C CYS A 98 -4.85 -7.61 -8.37
N HIS A 99 -4.19 -8.51 -7.66
CA HIS A 99 -3.56 -9.68 -8.24
C HIS A 99 -4.09 -10.95 -7.58
N ARG A 100 -4.00 -12.09 -8.27
CA ARG A 100 -4.40 -13.36 -7.69
C ARG A 100 -3.49 -13.74 -6.53
N ARG A 101 -4.07 -14.04 -5.38
CA ARG A 101 -3.35 -14.52 -4.19
C ARG A 101 -2.79 -15.91 -4.44
N ASN A 102 -1.54 -16.14 -4.03
CA ASN A 102 -0.87 -17.44 -4.15
C ASN A 102 -1.34 -18.45 -3.09
N SER A 103 -1.88 -17.96 -1.99
CA SER A 103 -2.45 -18.78 -0.92
C SER A 103 -3.43 -17.98 -0.07
N PRO A 104 -4.34 -18.64 0.70
CA PRO A 104 -5.24 -17.94 1.61
C PRO A 104 -4.55 -17.15 2.72
N ARG A 105 -3.31 -17.51 3.07
CA ARG A 105 -2.52 -16.83 4.12
C ARG A 105 -1.40 -15.95 3.58
N GLU A 106 -1.46 -15.62 2.30
CA GLU A 106 -0.51 -14.66 1.74
C GLU A 106 -0.62 -13.31 2.48
N ALA A 107 0.54 -12.70 2.80
CA ALA A 107 0.62 -11.45 3.54
C ALA A 107 0.28 -10.23 2.66
N VAL A 108 -0.95 -10.20 2.14
CA VAL A 108 -1.53 -9.10 1.35
C VAL A 108 -2.97 -8.85 1.80
N GLY A 109 -3.43 -7.62 1.73
CA GLY A 109 -4.83 -7.26 1.97
C GLY A 109 -5.74 -7.95 0.94
N VAL A 110 -6.98 -8.24 1.33
CA VAL A 110 -7.94 -8.99 0.52
C VAL A 110 -9.11 -8.10 0.15
N HIS A 111 -9.34 -7.92 -1.15
CA HIS A 111 -10.54 -7.25 -1.64
C HIS A 111 -11.78 -8.12 -1.45
N CYS A 112 -12.81 -7.57 -0.84
CA CYS A 112 -14.07 -8.29 -0.60
C CYS A 112 -15.26 -7.33 -0.45
N LEU A 113 -16.45 -7.89 -0.56
CA LEU A 113 -17.70 -7.24 -0.18
C LEU A 113 -18.11 -7.72 1.21
N CYS A 114 -18.20 -6.81 2.16
CA CYS A 114 -18.72 -7.05 3.50
C CYS A 114 -20.03 -6.26 3.64
N ASP A 115 -21.16 -6.96 3.77
CA ASP A 115 -22.49 -6.34 3.90
C ASP A 115 -22.76 -5.28 2.79
N GLN A 116 -22.47 -5.63 1.55
CA GLN A 116 -22.56 -4.79 0.36
C GLN A 116 -21.61 -3.59 0.32
N VAL A 117 -20.71 -3.47 1.29
CA VAL A 117 -19.68 -2.43 1.30
C VAL A 117 -18.37 -3.02 0.77
N TYR A 118 -17.77 -2.37 -0.22
CA TYR A 118 -16.48 -2.77 -0.77
C TYR A 118 -15.35 -2.43 0.21
N ARG A 119 -14.49 -3.40 0.53
CA ARG A 119 -13.39 -3.25 1.49
C ARG A 119 -12.15 -4.01 1.06
N VAL A 120 -11.04 -3.58 1.64
CA VAL A 120 -9.82 -4.40 1.72
C VAL A 120 -9.62 -4.77 3.19
N ILE A 121 -9.57 -6.06 3.49
CA ILE A 121 -9.26 -6.58 4.83
C ILE A 121 -7.77 -6.88 4.87
N GLU A 122 -7.05 -6.29 5.82
CA GLU A 122 -5.61 -6.50 5.98
C GLU A 122 -5.29 -7.95 6.37
N TYR A 123 -4.15 -8.45 5.91
CA TYR A 123 -3.72 -9.81 6.22
C TYR A 123 -3.55 -10.06 7.72
N SER A 124 -3.22 -9.04 8.50
CA SER A 124 -3.14 -9.10 9.97
C SER A 124 -4.49 -9.28 10.66
N GLU A 125 -5.59 -9.07 9.94
CA GLU A 125 -6.96 -9.20 10.44
C GLU A 125 -7.66 -10.47 9.93
N LEU A 126 -7.00 -11.31 9.12
CA LEU A 126 -7.61 -12.51 8.53
C LEU A 126 -8.11 -13.52 9.56
N ASP A 127 -7.51 -13.58 10.74
CA ASP A 127 -7.98 -14.48 11.80
C ASP A 127 -9.32 -14.02 12.42
N ILE A 128 -9.68 -12.74 12.26
CA ILE A 128 -11.00 -12.20 12.64
C ILE A 128 -12.04 -12.53 11.57
N TYR A 129 -11.62 -12.74 10.32
CA TYR A 129 -12.47 -13.04 9.16
C TYR A 129 -12.13 -14.41 8.54
N PRO A 130 -12.37 -15.53 9.25
CA PRO A 130 -11.93 -16.87 8.80
C PRO A 130 -12.53 -17.30 7.46
N GLN A 131 -13.67 -16.72 7.04
CA GLN A 131 -14.26 -16.95 5.71
C GLN A 131 -13.33 -16.54 4.56
N LEU A 132 -12.42 -15.57 4.77
CA LEU A 132 -11.44 -15.14 3.77
C LEU A 132 -10.29 -16.13 3.57
N LEU A 133 -10.21 -17.15 4.43
CA LEU A 133 -9.24 -18.24 4.36
C LEU A 133 -9.76 -19.48 3.63
N GLN A 134 -10.99 -19.45 3.11
CA GLN A 134 -11.58 -20.58 2.41
C GLN A 134 -10.83 -20.88 1.12
N VAL A 135 -10.76 -22.17 0.80
CA VAL A 135 -10.24 -22.70 -0.46
C VAL A 135 -11.34 -23.40 -1.24
N ASP A 136 -11.21 -23.38 -2.56
CA ASP A 136 -12.07 -24.13 -3.46
C ASP A 136 -11.61 -25.62 -3.56
N ALA A 137 -12.27 -26.39 -4.43
CA ALA A 137 -11.95 -27.80 -4.66
C ALA A 137 -10.54 -28.03 -5.23
N SER A 138 -9.92 -27.02 -5.84
CA SER A 138 -8.56 -27.04 -6.38
C SER A 138 -7.49 -26.65 -5.34
N GLY A 139 -7.92 -26.17 -4.16
CA GLY A 139 -7.04 -25.65 -3.12
C GLY A 139 -6.68 -24.17 -3.28
N ASP A 140 -7.26 -23.50 -4.27
CA ASP A 140 -7.07 -22.06 -4.50
C ASP A 140 -7.91 -21.23 -3.53
N ALA A 141 -7.44 -20.01 -3.20
CA ALA A 141 -8.18 -19.10 -2.37
C ALA A 141 -9.50 -18.67 -3.02
N VAL A 142 -10.64 -18.87 -2.36
CA VAL A 142 -11.96 -18.42 -2.82
C VAL A 142 -11.97 -16.89 -2.96
N PHE A 143 -11.46 -16.19 -1.96
CA PHE A 143 -11.23 -14.74 -2.02
C PHE A 143 -9.84 -14.48 -2.61
N SER A 144 -9.75 -14.54 -3.93
CA SER A 144 -8.46 -14.55 -4.65
C SER A 144 -7.87 -13.16 -4.90
N ALA A 145 -8.64 -12.08 -4.79
CA ALA A 145 -8.21 -10.73 -5.13
C ALA A 145 -7.34 -10.11 -4.03
N GLY A 146 -6.02 -10.17 -4.22
CA GLY A 146 -5.03 -9.55 -3.32
C GLY A 146 -4.78 -8.08 -3.67
N ASN A 147 -4.69 -7.21 -2.69
CA ASN A 147 -4.43 -5.78 -2.87
C ASN A 147 -2.97 -5.53 -3.29
N SER A 148 -2.79 -4.93 -4.46
CA SER A 148 -1.45 -4.58 -4.95
C SER A 148 -0.92 -3.25 -4.42
N GLY A 149 -1.74 -2.46 -3.69
CA GLY A 149 -1.39 -1.12 -3.23
C GLY A 149 -1.26 -0.09 -4.36
N ILE A 150 -1.91 -0.34 -5.49
CA ILE A 150 -1.95 0.56 -6.65
C ILE A 150 -3.40 1.04 -6.79
N HIS A 151 -3.61 2.35 -6.70
CA HIS A 151 -4.94 2.94 -6.69
C HIS A 151 -5.02 4.16 -7.61
N LEU A 152 -6.22 4.42 -8.14
CA LEU A 152 -6.60 5.70 -8.71
C LEU A 152 -7.65 6.34 -7.80
N LEU A 153 -7.52 7.64 -7.57
CA LEU A 153 -8.45 8.42 -6.77
C LEU A 153 -8.77 9.72 -7.52
N ASN A 154 -10.05 10.07 -7.60
CA ASN A 154 -10.42 11.40 -8.06
C ASN A 154 -9.97 12.46 -7.04
N VAL A 155 -9.47 13.59 -7.53
CA VAL A 155 -9.06 14.72 -6.67
C VAL A 155 -10.23 15.18 -5.80
N SER A 156 -11.44 15.26 -6.35
CA SER A 156 -12.66 15.60 -5.59
C SER A 156 -12.95 14.59 -4.49
N PHE A 157 -12.77 13.29 -4.76
CA PHE A 157 -12.99 12.24 -3.77
C PHE A 157 -11.99 12.31 -2.61
N VAL A 158 -10.73 12.65 -2.89
CA VAL A 158 -9.72 12.86 -1.83
C VAL A 158 -10.14 14.01 -0.90
N GLN A 159 -10.71 15.09 -1.45
CA GLN A 159 -11.27 16.19 -0.66
C GLN A 159 -12.47 15.72 0.18
N ASP A 160 -13.40 14.95 -0.41
CA ASP A 160 -14.57 14.40 0.29
C ASP A 160 -14.13 13.51 1.49
N ILE A 161 -13.10 12.66 1.30
CA ILE A 161 -12.55 11.83 2.38
C ILE A 161 -11.92 12.69 3.47
N TYR A 162 -11.20 13.76 3.11
CA TYR A 162 -10.60 14.67 4.09
C TYR A 162 -11.67 15.37 4.93
N ASP A 163 -12.73 15.84 4.31
CA ASP A 163 -13.82 16.57 4.97
C ASP A 163 -14.61 15.69 5.97
N HIS A 164 -14.49 14.35 5.85
CA HIS A 164 -15.12 13.34 6.72
C HIS A 164 -14.09 12.36 7.32
N PHE A 165 -12.85 12.84 7.53
CA PHE A 165 -11.75 11.97 7.96
C PHE A 165 -11.94 11.39 9.38
N GLU A 166 -12.82 11.98 10.19
CA GLU A 166 -13.22 11.44 11.49
C GLU A 166 -13.92 10.08 11.38
N ASP A 167 -14.57 9.77 10.25
CA ASP A 167 -15.20 8.48 9.96
C ASP A 167 -14.22 7.44 9.40
N PHE A 168 -12.96 7.86 9.13
CA PHE A 168 -11.95 6.99 8.55
C PHE A 168 -11.47 5.97 9.60
N PRO A 169 -11.40 4.67 9.24
CA PRO A 169 -11.09 3.64 10.23
C PRO A 169 -9.64 3.72 10.70
N TRP A 170 -9.47 3.52 12.00
CA TRP A 170 -8.17 3.36 12.63
C TRP A 170 -7.87 1.89 12.88
N HIS A 171 -6.72 1.44 12.41
CA HIS A 171 -6.17 0.13 12.71
C HIS A 171 -5.18 0.25 13.86
N LYS A 172 -5.27 -0.66 14.82
CA LYS A 172 -4.35 -0.70 15.96
C LYS A 172 -3.49 -1.95 15.90
N ALA A 173 -2.19 -1.78 16.07
CA ALA A 173 -1.24 -2.87 16.12
C ALA A 173 -0.49 -2.87 17.45
N PHE A 174 -0.53 -4.00 18.17
CA PHE A 174 0.21 -4.18 19.41
C PHE A 174 1.66 -4.52 19.10
N LYS A 175 2.59 -3.64 19.47
CA LYS A 175 4.01 -3.68 19.03
C LYS A 175 4.96 -3.43 20.19
N LYS A 176 6.23 -3.78 19.98
CA LYS A 176 7.34 -3.38 20.85
C LYS A 176 7.64 -1.91 20.61
N ILE A 177 7.45 -1.10 21.64
CA ILE A 177 7.67 0.35 21.58
C ILE A 177 8.70 0.72 22.65
N PRO A 178 9.92 1.13 22.24
CA PRO A 178 10.90 1.68 23.18
C PRO A 178 10.30 2.90 23.90
N CYS A 179 10.45 2.96 25.21
CA CYS A 179 9.85 4.02 26.02
C CYS A 179 10.67 4.29 27.28
N ILE A 180 10.34 5.37 27.97
CA ILE A 180 10.85 5.66 29.29
C ILE A 180 9.92 5.06 30.34
N ARG A 181 10.50 4.44 31.36
CA ARG A 181 9.79 4.02 32.59
C ARG A 181 9.52 5.22 33.53
N GLU A 182 8.68 5.01 34.53
CA GLU A 182 8.36 6.03 35.52
C GLU A 182 9.60 6.52 36.33
N ASP A 183 10.62 5.67 36.44
CA ASP A 183 11.91 6.00 37.05
C ASP A 183 12.87 6.80 36.15
N GLY A 184 12.45 7.12 34.93
CA GLY A 184 13.24 7.86 33.95
C GLY A 184 14.22 7.02 33.13
N THR A 185 14.27 5.70 33.34
CA THR A 185 15.17 4.81 32.57
C THR A 185 14.59 4.44 31.21
N LEU A 186 15.46 4.36 30.20
CA LEU A 186 15.08 3.88 28.88
C LEU A 186 14.79 2.37 28.93
N PHE A 187 13.67 1.99 28.37
CA PHE A 187 13.23 0.61 28.28
C PHE A 187 13.02 0.19 26.83
N SER A 188 13.78 -0.83 26.40
CA SER A 188 13.58 -1.53 25.12
C SER A 188 12.88 -2.86 25.41
N PRO A 189 11.61 -3.03 25.02
CA PRO A 189 10.81 -4.20 25.39
C PRO A 189 11.19 -5.43 24.55
N ASP A 190 11.22 -6.60 25.19
CA ASP A 190 11.40 -7.89 24.53
C ASP A 190 10.08 -8.47 23.97
N ALA A 191 8.95 -7.95 24.45
CA ALA A 191 7.59 -8.30 24.01
C ALA A 191 6.79 -7.04 23.67
N PRO A 192 5.70 -7.14 22.88
CA PRO A 192 4.79 -6.02 22.65
C PRO A 192 4.30 -5.39 23.98
N ASN A 193 4.27 -4.06 24.04
CA ASN A 193 3.97 -3.29 25.25
C ASN A 193 3.07 -2.07 25.00
N GLY A 194 2.67 -1.84 23.76
CA GLY A 194 1.83 -0.70 23.42
C GLY A 194 1.26 -0.76 22.01
N TYR A 195 0.34 0.14 21.75
CA TYR A 195 -0.37 0.22 20.48
C TYR A 195 0.17 1.37 19.62
N LYS A 196 0.34 1.05 18.34
CA LYS A 196 0.46 2.00 17.23
C LYS A 196 -0.87 2.09 16.51
N PHE A 197 -1.17 3.26 15.97
CA PHE A 197 -2.39 3.52 15.21
C PHE A 197 -2.02 3.88 13.78
N GLU A 198 -2.71 3.29 12.84
CA GLU A 198 -2.48 3.48 11.41
C GLU A 198 -3.81 3.61 10.69
N THR A 199 -3.85 4.45 9.66
CA THR A 199 -4.93 4.50 8.67
C THR A 199 -4.40 3.99 7.33
N PHE A 200 -5.25 3.36 6.54
CA PHE A 200 -4.83 2.81 5.25
C PHE A 200 -5.65 3.43 4.11
N ILE A 201 -4.98 3.89 3.06
CA ILE A 201 -5.63 4.58 1.94
C ILE A 201 -6.72 3.73 1.27
N PHE A 202 -6.57 2.40 1.27
CA PHE A 202 -7.56 1.49 0.69
C PHE A 202 -8.88 1.46 1.48
N ASP A 203 -8.91 1.94 2.73
CA ASP A 203 -10.16 2.07 3.48
C ASP A 203 -11.09 3.13 2.87
N ALA A 204 -10.56 4.02 2.04
CA ALA A 204 -11.35 4.96 1.27
C ALA A 204 -12.31 4.25 0.29
N LEU A 205 -12.01 3.02 -0.16
CA LEU A 205 -12.89 2.24 -1.04
C LEU A 205 -14.30 2.04 -0.47
N ARG A 206 -14.45 2.01 0.84
CA ARG A 206 -15.75 1.86 1.52
C ARG A 206 -16.69 3.05 1.33
N PHE A 207 -16.14 4.21 1.00
CA PHE A 207 -16.86 5.45 0.78
C PHE A 207 -17.03 5.77 -0.71
N ALA A 208 -16.29 5.06 -1.56
CA ALA A 208 -16.26 5.34 -3.00
C ALA A 208 -17.55 4.92 -3.69
N ARG A 209 -18.03 5.76 -4.59
CA ARG A 209 -19.05 5.36 -5.58
C ARG A 209 -18.37 4.53 -6.68
N ASN A 210 -19.05 3.46 -7.10
CA ASN A 210 -18.59 2.59 -8.18
C ASN A 210 -17.14 2.13 -8.01
N PRO A 211 -16.71 1.59 -6.83
CA PRO A 211 -15.35 1.13 -6.66
C PRO A 211 -15.03 0.01 -7.66
N LEU A 212 -13.85 0.09 -8.28
CA LEU A 212 -13.40 -0.86 -9.29
C LEU A 212 -12.16 -1.62 -8.78
N ALA A 213 -12.13 -2.95 -8.99
CA ALA A 213 -10.92 -3.75 -8.91
C ALA A 213 -10.55 -4.27 -10.30
N LEU A 214 -9.36 -3.93 -10.78
CA LEU A 214 -8.80 -4.45 -12.02
C LEU A 214 -7.76 -5.52 -11.69
N GLU A 215 -8.03 -6.77 -12.13
CA GLU A 215 -7.07 -7.85 -11.96
C GLU A 215 -5.88 -7.67 -12.90
N ILE A 216 -4.67 -7.82 -12.35
CA ILE A 216 -3.40 -7.68 -13.06
C ILE A 216 -2.56 -8.95 -12.94
N GLN A 217 -1.62 -9.10 -13.88
CA GLN A 217 -0.58 -10.11 -13.79
C GLN A 217 0.48 -9.67 -12.77
N ARG A 218 0.90 -10.59 -11.88
CA ARG A 218 2.00 -10.28 -10.95
C ARG A 218 3.27 -9.89 -11.68
N LEU A 219 3.68 -10.71 -12.65
CA LEU A 219 4.85 -10.42 -13.46
C LEU A 219 4.60 -9.14 -14.27
N GLY A 220 5.40 -8.14 -14.02
CA GLY A 220 5.35 -6.85 -14.70
C GLY A 220 4.46 -5.77 -14.05
N GLU A 221 3.72 -6.10 -12.95
CA GLU A 221 2.93 -5.09 -12.24
C GLU A 221 3.01 -5.17 -10.72
N TYR A 222 3.32 -6.35 -10.13
CA TYR A 222 3.40 -6.50 -8.67
C TYR A 222 4.55 -7.40 -8.25
N THR A 223 5.68 -6.81 -7.92
CA THR A 223 6.88 -7.50 -7.39
C THR A 223 7.53 -6.62 -6.32
N PRO A 224 6.95 -6.55 -5.12
CA PRO A 224 7.45 -5.67 -4.06
C PRO A 224 8.77 -6.19 -3.47
N ILE A 225 9.59 -5.25 -2.99
CA ILE A 225 10.82 -5.54 -2.23
C ILE A 225 10.54 -5.22 -0.77
N LYS A 226 10.35 -6.24 0.06
CA LYS A 226 9.98 -6.09 1.49
C LYS A 226 10.93 -6.81 2.44
N ASP A 227 11.58 -7.88 1.95
CA ASP A 227 12.32 -8.80 2.78
C ASP A 227 13.80 -8.86 2.36
N TYR A 228 14.66 -9.25 3.28
CA TYR A 228 16.07 -9.46 2.99
C TYR A 228 16.26 -10.66 2.05
N ASP A 229 15.48 -11.71 2.23
CA ASP A 229 15.49 -12.95 1.44
C ASP A 229 14.07 -13.42 1.09
N GLY A 230 13.96 -14.51 0.31
CA GLY A 230 12.67 -15.06 -0.12
C GLY A 230 12.03 -14.34 -1.30
N VAL A 231 10.71 -14.52 -1.45
CA VAL A 231 9.95 -14.12 -2.66
C VAL A 231 9.82 -12.61 -2.86
N ASN A 232 9.98 -11.83 -1.80
CA ASN A 232 9.92 -10.36 -1.84
C ASN A 232 11.32 -9.73 -1.64
N SER A 233 12.39 -10.46 -1.94
CA SER A 233 13.76 -9.96 -1.79
C SER A 233 14.23 -9.19 -3.02
N VAL A 234 15.32 -8.45 -2.86
CA VAL A 234 16.01 -7.78 -3.98
C VAL A 234 16.44 -8.79 -5.06
N VAL A 235 16.89 -9.99 -4.65
CA VAL A 235 17.28 -11.04 -5.60
C VAL A 235 16.09 -11.51 -6.42
N ALA A 236 14.95 -11.79 -5.78
CA ALA A 236 13.73 -12.17 -6.46
C ALA A 236 13.21 -11.06 -7.38
N ALA A 237 13.28 -9.80 -6.94
CA ALA A 237 12.87 -8.66 -7.75
C ALA A 237 13.75 -8.50 -9.01
N ARG A 238 15.07 -8.63 -8.90
CA ARG A 238 15.99 -8.60 -10.05
C ARG A 238 15.71 -9.74 -11.04
N GLN A 239 15.44 -10.94 -10.55
CA GLN A 239 15.06 -12.06 -11.41
C GLN A 239 13.76 -11.77 -12.15
N SER A 240 12.73 -11.28 -11.44
CA SER A 240 11.45 -10.89 -12.04
C SER A 240 11.60 -9.80 -13.09
N MET A 241 12.46 -8.77 -12.86
CA MET A 241 12.79 -7.77 -13.88
C MET A 241 13.40 -8.39 -15.13
N THR A 242 14.37 -9.29 -14.95
CA THR A 242 15.04 -9.97 -16.04
C THR A 242 14.05 -10.81 -16.86
N ASP A 243 13.21 -11.58 -16.19
CA ASP A 243 12.20 -12.42 -16.82
C ASP A 243 11.19 -11.59 -17.62
N TYR A 244 10.72 -10.49 -17.02
CA TYR A 244 9.75 -9.58 -17.65
C TYR A 244 10.30 -8.95 -18.94
N TRP A 245 11.48 -8.35 -18.89
CA TRP A 245 12.08 -7.72 -20.06
C TRP A 245 12.58 -8.71 -21.09
N SER A 246 13.08 -9.87 -20.64
CA SER A 246 13.43 -10.96 -21.55
C SER A 246 12.21 -11.48 -22.32
N GLY A 247 11.05 -11.51 -21.65
CA GLY A 247 9.77 -11.84 -22.30
C GLY A 247 9.43 -10.87 -23.43
N TRP A 248 9.60 -9.57 -23.21
CA TRP A 248 9.39 -8.53 -24.23
C TRP A 248 10.34 -8.66 -25.40
N MET A 249 11.63 -8.86 -25.12
CA MET A 249 12.64 -9.02 -26.19
C MET A 249 12.34 -10.26 -27.03
N LYS A 250 12.02 -11.40 -26.41
CA LYS A 250 11.63 -12.62 -27.12
C LYS A 250 10.36 -12.42 -27.95
N GLY A 251 9.35 -11.74 -27.38
CA GLY A 251 8.12 -11.39 -28.11
C GLY A 251 8.36 -10.49 -29.33
N ALA A 252 9.39 -9.64 -29.28
CA ALA A 252 9.85 -8.82 -30.40
C ALA A 252 10.76 -9.57 -31.40
N GLY A 253 10.98 -10.87 -31.22
CA GLY A 253 11.85 -11.71 -32.10
C GLY A 253 13.34 -11.52 -31.84
N ILE A 254 13.73 -10.88 -30.72
CA ILE A 254 15.14 -10.69 -30.38
C ILE A 254 15.65 -11.91 -29.61
N ALA A 255 16.72 -12.56 -30.17
CA ALA A 255 17.39 -13.67 -29.52
C ALA A 255 18.20 -13.15 -28.31
N ILE A 256 17.91 -13.69 -27.14
CA ILE A 256 18.69 -13.42 -25.94
C ILE A 256 19.69 -14.54 -25.77
N PRO A 257 21.01 -14.25 -25.67
CA PRO A 257 22.01 -15.30 -25.42
C PRO A 257 21.71 -16.02 -24.10
N GLU A 258 21.65 -17.35 -24.13
CA GLU A 258 21.61 -18.14 -22.91
C GLU A 258 22.97 -18.02 -22.21
N GLN A 259 22.97 -17.49 -20.99
CA GLN A 259 24.17 -17.52 -20.19
C GLN A 259 24.44 -18.94 -19.71
N SER A 260 25.51 -19.53 -20.22
CA SER A 260 26.07 -20.76 -19.65
C SER A 260 26.65 -20.42 -18.24
N GLY A 261 25.88 -20.76 -17.23
CA GLY A 261 26.30 -20.94 -15.83
C GLY A 261 27.29 -19.92 -15.28
N SER A 262 26.80 -18.82 -14.75
CA SER A 262 27.30 -18.14 -13.54
C SER A 262 26.50 -16.85 -13.28
N ASN A 263 26.33 -16.53 -12.02
CA ASN A 263 25.72 -15.29 -11.51
C ASN A 263 26.31 -14.06 -12.22
N ALA A 264 25.62 -13.56 -13.25
CA ALA A 264 25.97 -12.26 -13.80
C ALA A 264 25.38 -11.19 -12.89
N ALA A 265 26.25 -10.51 -12.15
CA ALA A 265 25.97 -9.22 -11.57
C ALA A 265 25.79 -8.21 -12.73
N TRP A 266 24.64 -7.57 -12.79
CA TRP A 266 24.39 -6.32 -13.51
C TRP A 266 24.62 -5.14 -12.58
#